data_4e7915f2fdaacbd4ea1c535613461a74
#
_entry.id   4e7915f2fdaacbd4ea1c535613461a74
#
_cell.length_a   1.000
_cell.length_b   1.000
_cell.length_c   1.000
_cell.angle_alpha   90.00
_cell.angle_beta   90.00
_cell.angle_gamma   90.00
#
_symmetry.space_group_name_H-M   'P 1'
#
loop_
_entity.id
_entity.type
_entity.pdbx_description
1 polymer ?
#
loop_
_entity_poly.entity_id
_entity_poly.type
_entity_poly.pdbx_seq_one_letter_code
_entity_poly.pdbx_strand_id
1 'polypeptide(L)'
;MTSAETQIARGQGSAETKAATPTDAILDNVDEVGDERPAEADSHRALMNILEDIDSDRIRLEATQSAMLNILDDFDAERRKVEEANLDLQTVNEAMRGFVAVAAHDLRSPLTSIVGFSSVLAKSWETLTDEARRKCIAAIDRQSQNLSRLVDNLLTLSSAEGGSVNTWPVSIILEEAIRRCLDLGAGDTGSVSVSCSPDLVVWVDSDHLQRILDNYVQNALKYGEPPVQITAQRRGCMVEVRVLDHGLGVPPEFVPRLFGKFARDTSPKTAAQKGTGLGLSIARALAEVNGGETFYEPNVPNGSCFVVRLPTAEVPQP
;
A
#
# COMPACT_ATOMS: atom_id res chain seq x y z
N MET A 1 5.37 -40.02 6.00
CA MET A 1 5.63 -40.34 7.43
C MET A 1 5.31 -39.08 8.15
N THR A 2 4.28 -39.12 8.67
CA THR A 2 3.38 -39.21 9.81
C THR A 2 2.84 -37.88 10.22
N SER A 3 1.62 -37.74 9.84
CA SER A 3 0.48 -37.04 10.46
C SER A 3 0.52 -37.02 11.99
N ALA A 4 0.13 -35.92 12.56
CA ALA A 4 -0.48 -35.85 13.87
C ALA A 4 -1.60 -34.82 13.86
N GLU A 5 -2.78 -35.31 13.54
CA GLU A 5 -4.07 -34.70 13.88
C GLU A 5 -4.20 -34.65 15.39
N THR A 6 -4.52 -33.50 15.93
CA THR A 6 -5.07 -33.41 17.28
C THR A 6 -6.49 -32.85 17.18
N GLN A 7 -7.42 -33.78 17.10
CA GLN A 7 -8.82 -33.56 17.41
C GLN A 7 -8.95 -33.20 18.90
N ILE A 8 -9.43 -32.00 19.19
CA ILE A 8 -9.96 -31.67 20.50
C ILE A 8 -11.48 -31.86 20.43
N ALA A 9 -11.90 -32.94 21.11
CA ALA A 9 -13.26 -33.32 21.30
C ALA A 9 -14.05 -32.24 22.08
N ARG A 10 -15.21 -31.89 21.55
CA ARG A 10 -16.26 -31.19 22.29
C ARG A 10 -16.83 -32.12 23.34
N GLY A 11 -16.51 -31.85 24.63
CA GLY A 11 -17.20 -32.39 25.78
C GLY A 11 -18.41 -31.53 26.12
N GLN A 12 -19.59 -32.00 25.80
CA GLN A 12 -20.84 -31.55 26.41
C GLN A 12 -20.90 -32.05 27.85
N GLY A 13 -21.42 -31.20 28.71
CA GLY A 13 -21.75 -31.62 30.07
C GLY A 13 -21.58 -30.51 31.10
N SER A 14 -22.25 -29.37 30.90
CA SER A 14 -22.51 -28.49 32.05
C SER A 14 -23.71 -29.02 32.81
N ALA A 15 -23.44 -29.90 33.80
CA ALA A 15 -24.37 -30.07 34.88
C ALA A 15 -24.31 -28.77 35.70
N GLU A 16 -25.34 -27.93 35.57
CA GLU A 16 -25.59 -26.87 36.54
C GLU A 16 -25.87 -27.50 37.89
N THR A 17 -24.81 -27.66 38.66
CA THR A 17 -24.94 -27.87 40.08
C THR A 17 -25.36 -26.55 40.68
N LYS A 18 -26.68 -26.35 40.82
CA LYS A 18 -27.25 -25.24 41.56
C LYS A 18 -26.63 -25.32 42.96
N ALA A 19 -25.64 -24.51 43.23
CA ALA A 19 -25.07 -24.41 44.58
C ALA A 19 -26.20 -23.93 45.45
N ALA A 20 -26.62 -24.81 46.39
CA ALA A 20 -27.59 -24.43 47.40
C ALA A 20 -27.03 -23.22 48.15
N THR A 21 -27.82 -22.17 48.23
CA THR A 21 -27.42 -20.98 48.99
C THR A 21 -27.39 -21.35 50.48
N PRO A 22 -26.57 -20.65 51.27
CA PRO A 22 -26.57 -20.84 52.73
C PRO A 22 -27.95 -20.72 53.36
N THR A 23 -28.87 -20.02 52.72
CA THR A 23 -30.27 -19.84 53.10
C THR A 23 -31.09 -21.14 52.96
N ASP A 24 -30.82 -21.96 51.90
CA ASP A 24 -31.53 -23.24 51.72
C ASP A 24 -31.17 -24.27 52.81
N ALA A 25 -29.92 -24.26 53.27
CA ALA A 25 -29.47 -25.16 54.33
C ALA A 25 -30.04 -24.77 55.72
N ILE A 26 -30.46 -23.52 55.91
CA ILE A 26 -31.08 -23.03 57.13
C ILE A 26 -32.58 -23.34 57.12
N LEU A 27 -33.23 -23.30 55.97
CA LEU A 27 -34.68 -23.60 55.82
C LEU A 27 -35.00 -25.04 56.10
N ASP A 28 -34.17 -26.01 55.67
CA ASP A 28 -34.40 -27.44 55.91
C ASP A 28 -34.31 -27.82 57.39
N ASN A 29 -33.63 -27.01 58.23
CA ASN A 29 -33.49 -27.26 59.65
C ASN A 29 -34.60 -26.59 60.55
N VAL A 30 -35.44 -25.76 59.98
CA VAL A 30 -36.42 -24.98 60.72
C VAL A 30 -37.75 -25.71 60.87
N ASP A 31 -38.08 -26.71 60.00
CA ASP A 31 -39.35 -27.43 60.01
C ASP A 31 -39.47 -28.50 61.14
N GLU A 32 -38.40 -28.78 61.93
CA GLU A 32 -38.41 -29.78 62.96
C GLU A 32 -38.65 -29.24 64.41
N VAL A 33 -38.79 -27.95 64.61
CA VAL A 33 -38.99 -27.40 65.97
C VAL A 33 -40.47 -27.02 66.22
N GLY A 34 -41.21 -28.01 66.68
CA GLY A 34 -42.57 -27.82 67.17
C GLY A 34 -42.55 -27.07 68.54
N ASP A 35 -43.47 -26.10 68.68
CA ASP A 35 -43.81 -25.38 69.88
C ASP A 35 -42.94 -24.15 70.27
N GLU A 36 -42.82 -23.20 69.40
CA GLU A 36 -42.23 -21.92 69.70
C GLU A 36 -43.20 -20.92 70.24
N ARG A 37 -42.81 -20.18 71.31
CA ARG A 37 -43.58 -19.01 71.83
C ARG A 37 -43.71 -17.93 70.76
N PRO A 38 -44.88 -17.18 70.70
CA PRO A 38 -45.09 -16.20 69.62
C PRO A 38 -44.00 -15.17 69.44
N ALA A 39 -43.23 -14.80 70.48
CA ALA A 39 -42.11 -13.84 70.38
C ALA A 39 -40.87 -14.42 69.72
N GLU A 40 -40.65 -15.76 69.79
CA GLU A 40 -39.53 -16.46 69.10
C GLU A 40 -39.86 -16.62 67.62
N ALA A 41 -41.09 -16.89 67.25
CA ALA A 41 -41.51 -16.98 65.87
C ALA A 41 -41.44 -15.64 65.10
N ASP A 42 -41.76 -14.50 65.77
CA ASP A 42 -41.58 -13.17 65.21
C ASP A 42 -40.11 -12.78 65.04
N SER A 43 -39.23 -13.15 65.95
CA SER A 43 -37.80 -12.94 65.86
C SER A 43 -37.18 -13.77 64.72
N HIS A 44 -37.66 -14.99 64.53
CA HIS A 44 -37.21 -15.86 63.44
C HIS A 44 -37.61 -15.31 62.08
N ARG A 45 -38.85 -14.82 61.93
CA ARG A 45 -39.36 -14.18 60.71
C ARG A 45 -38.59 -12.92 60.36
N ALA A 46 -38.24 -12.09 61.35
CA ALA A 46 -37.41 -10.89 61.17
C ALA A 46 -36.01 -11.24 60.69
N LEU A 47 -35.38 -12.31 61.25
CA LEU A 47 -34.08 -12.77 60.80
C LEU A 47 -34.11 -13.30 59.36
N MET A 48 -35.14 -14.05 58.99
CA MET A 48 -35.32 -14.52 57.60
C MET A 48 -35.46 -13.39 56.60
N ASN A 49 -36.23 -12.37 56.90
CA ASN A 49 -36.35 -11.17 56.03
C ASN A 49 -34.99 -10.46 55.88
N ILE A 50 -34.20 -10.34 56.96
CA ILE A 50 -32.86 -9.73 56.85
C ILE A 50 -31.91 -10.59 56.02
N LEU A 51 -31.97 -11.91 56.12
CA LEU A 51 -31.17 -12.81 55.26
C LEU A 51 -31.56 -12.72 53.82
N GLU A 52 -32.87 -12.65 53.47
CA GLU A 52 -33.36 -12.45 52.12
C GLU A 52 -32.91 -11.08 51.52
N ASP A 53 -32.93 -10.00 52.33
CA ASP A 53 -32.44 -8.68 51.92
C ASP A 53 -30.93 -8.69 51.65
N ILE A 54 -30.13 -9.37 52.49
CA ILE A 54 -28.69 -9.52 52.33
C ILE A 54 -28.37 -10.33 51.04
N ASP A 55 -29.06 -11.43 50.78
CA ASP A 55 -28.86 -12.20 49.57
C ASP A 55 -29.25 -11.40 48.31
N SER A 56 -30.36 -10.64 48.38
CA SER A 56 -30.78 -9.74 47.31
C SER A 56 -29.73 -8.66 47.01
N ASP A 57 -29.19 -8.03 48.05
CA ASP A 57 -28.12 -7.01 47.90
C ASP A 57 -26.81 -7.64 47.39
N ARG A 58 -26.47 -8.87 47.81
CA ARG A 58 -25.31 -9.59 47.26
C ARG A 58 -25.45 -9.86 45.78
N ILE A 59 -26.62 -10.34 45.32
CA ILE A 59 -26.90 -10.58 43.88
C ILE A 59 -26.79 -9.27 43.09
N ARG A 60 -27.34 -8.17 43.63
CA ARG A 60 -27.24 -6.84 43.00
C ARG A 60 -25.79 -6.36 42.89
N LEU A 61 -24.97 -6.60 43.92
CA LEU A 61 -23.55 -6.23 43.94
C LEU A 61 -22.76 -7.03 42.90
N GLU A 62 -22.98 -8.34 42.82
CA GLU A 62 -22.35 -9.23 41.84
C GLU A 62 -22.73 -8.83 40.41
N ALA A 63 -24.01 -8.51 40.17
CA ALA A 63 -24.47 -8.02 38.87
C ALA A 63 -23.81 -6.67 38.49
N THR A 64 -23.69 -5.75 39.45
CA THR A 64 -23.04 -4.45 39.25
C THR A 64 -21.55 -4.60 38.97
N GLN A 65 -20.86 -5.50 39.68
CA GLN A 65 -19.45 -5.82 39.42
C GLN A 65 -19.24 -6.40 38.02
N SER A 66 -20.09 -7.35 37.60
CA SER A 66 -20.03 -7.91 36.25
C SER A 66 -20.25 -6.88 35.17
N ALA A 67 -21.24 -5.98 35.38
CA ALA A 67 -21.49 -4.87 34.43
C ALA A 67 -20.30 -3.90 34.35
N MET A 68 -19.66 -3.61 35.50
CA MET A 68 -18.50 -2.74 35.54
C MET A 68 -17.27 -3.37 34.85
N LEU A 69 -17.05 -4.68 35.02
CA LEU A 69 -15.98 -5.40 34.32
C LEU A 69 -16.20 -5.39 32.81
N ASN A 70 -17.41 -5.63 32.34
CA ASN A 70 -17.74 -5.55 30.91
C ASN A 70 -17.48 -4.16 30.33
N ILE A 71 -17.84 -3.09 31.06
CA ILE A 71 -17.58 -1.72 30.65
C ILE A 71 -16.06 -1.45 30.57
N LEU A 72 -15.28 -1.96 31.51
CA LEU A 72 -13.83 -1.81 31.50
C LEU A 72 -13.21 -2.57 30.29
N ASP A 73 -13.67 -3.78 30.01
CA ASP A 73 -13.22 -4.55 28.85
C ASP A 73 -13.53 -3.85 27.53
N ASP A 74 -14.75 -3.28 27.41
CA ASP A 74 -15.15 -2.50 26.25
C ASP A 74 -14.30 -1.22 26.09
N PHE A 75 -14.03 -0.53 27.21
CA PHE A 75 -13.17 0.65 27.21
C PHE A 75 -11.73 0.33 26.80
N ASP A 76 -11.17 -0.77 27.29
CA ASP A 76 -9.83 -1.21 26.93
C ASP A 76 -9.77 -1.66 25.44
N ALA A 77 -10.84 -2.25 24.90
CA ALA A 77 -10.93 -2.59 23.50
C ALA A 77 -10.97 -1.33 22.61
N GLU A 78 -11.76 -0.32 23.00
CA GLU A 78 -11.83 0.94 22.26
C GLU A 78 -10.52 1.72 22.32
N ARG A 79 -9.87 1.73 23.50
CA ARG A 79 -8.55 2.34 23.68
C ARG A 79 -7.51 1.72 22.76
N ARG A 80 -7.47 0.38 22.61
CA ARG A 80 -6.56 -0.29 21.69
C ARG A 80 -6.79 0.11 20.26
N LYS A 81 -8.05 0.20 19.81
CA LYS A 81 -8.39 0.69 18.46
C LYS A 81 -7.88 2.11 18.20
N VAL A 82 -8.02 2.98 19.19
CA VAL A 82 -7.52 4.37 19.09
C VAL A 82 -5.99 4.40 19.06
N GLU A 83 -5.32 3.58 19.87
CA GLU A 83 -3.85 3.46 19.86
C GLU A 83 -3.35 2.93 18.50
N GLU A 84 -3.97 1.89 17.92
CA GLU A 84 -3.67 1.37 16.58
C GLU A 84 -3.88 2.44 15.51
N ALA A 85 -5.03 3.11 15.51
CA ALA A 85 -5.31 4.19 14.55
C ALA A 85 -4.31 5.36 14.66
N ASN A 86 -3.88 5.71 15.88
CA ASN A 86 -2.86 6.74 16.08
C ASN A 86 -1.49 6.30 15.53
N LEU A 87 -1.13 5.04 15.68
CA LEU A 87 0.13 4.49 15.14
C LEU A 87 0.12 4.51 13.61
N ASP A 88 -0.99 4.14 13.00
CA ASP A 88 -1.19 4.21 11.56
C ASP A 88 -1.10 5.65 11.04
N LEU A 89 -1.78 6.59 11.72
CA LEU A 89 -1.70 8.01 11.40
C LEU A 89 -0.28 8.57 11.52
N GLN A 90 0.48 8.17 12.53
CA GLN A 90 1.89 8.57 12.68
C GLN A 90 2.72 8.05 11.52
N THR A 91 2.56 6.78 11.15
CA THR A 91 3.27 6.16 10.03
C THR A 91 2.98 6.87 8.71
N VAL A 92 1.70 7.18 8.44
CA VAL A 92 1.30 7.93 7.24
C VAL A 92 1.87 9.36 7.26
N ASN A 93 1.86 10.04 8.42
CA ASN A 93 2.39 11.39 8.54
C ASN A 93 3.91 11.44 8.34
N GLU A 94 4.66 10.47 8.88
CA GLU A 94 6.11 10.36 8.66
C GLU A 94 6.43 10.08 7.19
N ALA A 95 5.70 9.20 6.55
CA ALA A 95 5.83 8.93 5.12
C ALA A 95 5.54 10.20 4.30
N MET A 96 4.49 10.96 4.64
CA MET A 96 4.13 12.22 3.97
C MET A 96 5.19 13.31 4.16
N ARG A 97 5.77 13.44 5.36
CA ARG A 97 6.88 14.37 5.61
C ARG A 97 8.12 14.00 4.79
N GLY A 98 8.45 12.72 4.73
CA GLY A 98 9.52 12.21 3.87
C GLY A 98 9.25 12.52 2.40
N PHE A 99 8.02 12.32 1.93
CA PHE A 99 7.56 12.68 0.59
C PHE A 99 7.83 14.15 0.26
N VAL A 100 7.34 15.08 1.11
CA VAL A 100 7.50 16.52 0.88
C VAL A 100 8.98 16.92 0.88
N ALA A 101 9.79 16.37 1.76
CA ALA A 101 11.22 16.67 1.84
C ALA A 101 11.99 16.26 0.57
N VAL A 102 11.76 15.04 0.08
CA VAL A 102 12.39 14.53 -1.15
C VAL A 102 11.89 15.29 -2.37
N ALA A 103 10.58 15.52 -2.49
CA ALA A 103 10.01 16.30 -3.57
C ALA A 103 10.59 17.72 -3.65
N ALA A 104 10.68 18.41 -2.51
CA ALA A 104 11.28 19.75 -2.43
C ALA A 104 12.76 19.76 -2.83
N HIS A 105 13.52 18.74 -2.42
CA HIS A 105 14.92 18.60 -2.83
C HIS A 105 15.04 18.40 -4.35
N ASP A 106 14.24 17.49 -4.91
CA ASP A 106 14.32 17.13 -6.33
C ASP A 106 13.78 18.23 -7.25
N LEU A 107 12.85 19.07 -6.79
CA LEU A 107 12.43 20.29 -7.49
C LEU A 107 13.49 21.40 -7.42
N ARG A 108 14.18 21.54 -6.28
CA ARG A 108 15.18 22.59 -6.10
C ARG A 108 16.40 22.43 -7.03
N SER A 109 16.83 21.19 -7.28
CA SER A 109 18.01 20.91 -8.12
C SER A 109 17.89 21.44 -9.55
N PRO A 110 16.85 21.07 -10.34
CA PRO A 110 16.65 21.61 -11.69
C PRO A 110 16.42 23.12 -11.68
N LEU A 111 15.66 23.63 -10.70
CA LEU A 111 15.40 25.07 -10.58
C LEU A 111 16.70 25.86 -10.36
N THR A 112 17.59 25.38 -9.49
CA THR A 112 18.91 26.00 -9.26
C THR A 112 19.73 26.02 -10.55
N SER A 113 19.69 24.95 -11.35
CA SER A 113 20.38 24.87 -12.62
C SER A 113 19.81 25.87 -13.65
N ILE A 114 18.49 25.98 -13.76
CA ILE A 114 17.81 26.94 -14.62
C ILE A 114 18.21 28.37 -14.26
N VAL A 115 18.11 28.73 -12.97
CA VAL A 115 18.49 30.05 -12.46
C VAL A 115 19.97 30.33 -12.71
N GLY A 116 20.85 29.34 -12.48
CA GLY A 116 22.28 29.48 -12.73
C GLY A 116 22.60 29.77 -14.18
N PHE A 117 22.11 28.97 -15.13
CA PHE A 117 22.36 29.18 -16.56
C PHE A 117 21.69 30.46 -17.07
N SER A 118 20.51 30.80 -16.59
CA SER A 118 19.86 32.09 -16.92
C SER A 118 20.68 33.27 -16.43
N SER A 119 21.24 33.21 -15.23
CA SER A 119 22.09 34.26 -14.68
C SER A 119 23.40 34.41 -15.47
N VAL A 120 24.00 33.31 -15.91
CA VAL A 120 25.18 33.33 -16.79
C VAL A 120 24.87 34.02 -18.11
N LEU A 121 23.75 33.64 -18.77
CA LEU A 121 23.30 34.28 -20.01
C LEU A 121 23.06 35.77 -19.79
N ALA A 122 22.36 36.16 -18.72
CA ALA A 122 22.01 37.57 -18.47
C ALA A 122 23.25 38.44 -18.17
N LYS A 123 24.23 37.90 -17.43
CA LYS A 123 25.42 38.70 -17.02
C LYS A 123 26.55 38.70 -18.02
N SER A 124 26.66 37.65 -18.83
CA SER A 124 27.84 37.43 -19.69
C SER A 124 27.46 37.30 -21.18
N TRP A 125 26.28 37.70 -21.58
CA TRP A 125 25.78 37.53 -22.97
C TRP A 125 26.80 37.99 -24.02
N GLU A 126 27.35 39.18 -23.85
CA GLU A 126 28.31 39.78 -24.79
C GLU A 126 29.65 39.00 -24.88
N THR A 127 30.06 38.35 -23.79
CA THR A 127 31.37 37.67 -23.68
C THR A 127 31.27 36.18 -24.02
N LEU A 128 30.07 35.60 -24.03
CA LEU A 128 29.87 34.20 -24.36
C LEU A 128 29.96 33.96 -25.87
N THR A 129 30.56 32.86 -26.27
CA THR A 129 30.49 32.37 -27.65
C THR A 129 29.06 31.85 -27.97
N ASP A 130 28.68 31.84 -29.22
CA ASP A 130 27.37 31.33 -29.66
C ASP A 130 27.18 29.88 -29.26
N GLU A 131 28.25 29.07 -29.27
CA GLU A 131 28.18 27.68 -28.81
C GLU A 131 27.89 27.60 -27.29
N ALA A 132 28.52 28.45 -26.47
CA ALA A 132 28.25 28.51 -25.05
C ALA A 132 26.82 28.95 -24.72
N ARG A 133 26.31 29.96 -25.46
CA ARG A 133 24.91 30.42 -25.35
C ARG A 133 23.95 29.28 -25.66
N ARG A 134 24.15 28.55 -26.80
CA ARG A 134 23.32 27.39 -27.15
C ARG A 134 23.37 26.29 -26.11
N LYS A 135 24.54 25.99 -25.53
CA LYS A 135 24.70 25.01 -24.43
C LYS A 135 23.90 25.41 -23.19
N CYS A 136 23.95 26.69 -22.80
CA CYS A 136 23.16 27.21 -21.69
C CYS A 136 21.65 27.09 -21.94
N ILE A 137 21.18 27.50 -23.13
CA ILE A 137 19.77 27.42 -23.52
C ILE A 137 19.30 25.97 -23.53
N ALA A 138 20.06 25.06 -24.13
CA ALA A 138 19.74 23.63 -24.14
C ALA A 138 19.75 23.00 -22.73
N ALA A 139 20.60 23.51 -21.82
CA ALA A 139 20.59 23.07 -20.42
C ALA A 139 19.33 23.56 -19.69
N ILE A 140 18.92 24.82 -19.90
CA ILE A 140 17.68 25.38 -19.35
C ILE A 140 16.47 24.58 -19.84
N ASP A 141 16.38 24.34 -21.14
CA ASP A 141 15.28 23.59 -21.75
C ASP A 141 15.17 22.18 -21.15
N ARG A 142 16.26 21.42 -21.12
CA ARG A 142 16.28 20.08 -20.48
C ARG A 142 15.84 20.09 -19.03
N GLN A 143 16.29 21.09 -18.24
CA GLN A 143 15.92 21.16 -16.83
C GLN A 143 14.48 21.58 -16.63
N SER A 144 13.94 22.43 -17.51
CA SER A 144 12.52 22.82 -17.50
C SER A 144 11.60 21.63 -17.83
N GLN A 145 11.95 20.83 -18.84
CA GLN A 145 11.23 19.61 -19.17
C GLN A 145 11.29 18.57 -18.03
N ASN A 146 12.45 18.46 -17.37
CA ASN A 146 12.60 17.58 -16.23
C ASN A 146 11.75 18.03 -15.03
N LEU A 147 11.70 19.34 -14.77
CA LEU A 147 10.87 19.92 -13.72
C LEU A 147 9.38 19.69 -14.00
N SER A 148 8.92 19.92 -15.26
CA SER A 148 7.54 19.65 -15.64
C SER A 148 7.16 18.19 -15.38
N ARG A 149 7.98 17.24 -15.83
CA ARG A 149 7.74 15.80 -15.56
C ARG A 149 7.67 15.48 -14.08
N LEU A 150 8.49 16.12 -13.24
CA LEU A 150 8.44 15.94 -11.80
C LEU A 150 7.11 16.41 -11.21
N VAL A 151 6.64 17.59 -11.61
CA VAL A 151 5.34 18.14 -11.17
C VAL A 151 4.21 17.22 -11.60
N ASP A 152 4.19 16.79 -12.87
CA ASP A 152 3.17 15.89 -13.41
C ASP A 152 3.15 14.54 -12.66
N ASN A 153 4.32 14.03 -12.29
CA ASN A 153 4.46 12.81 -11.51
C ASN A 153 3.89 12.96 -10.09
N LEU A 154 4.15 14.09 -9.44
CA LEU A 154 3.63 14.40 -8.11
C LEU A 154 2.10 14.54 -8.12
N LEU A 155 1.56 15.24 -9.13
CA LEU A 155 0.11 15.39 -9.29
C LEU A 155 -0.58 14.05 -9.57
N THR A 156 0.01 13.20 -10.41
CA THR A 156 -0.51 11.87 -10.70
C THR A 156 -0.59 11.00 -9.45
N LEU A 157 0.47 11.00 -8.62
CA LEU A 157 0.47 10.23 -7.36
C LEU A 157 -0.54 10.78 -6.35
N SER A 158 -0.62 12.10 -6.20
CA SER A 158 -1.59 12.75 -5.31
C SER A 158 -3.03 12.43 -5.70
N SER A 159 -3.32 12.47 -7.00
CA SER A 159 -4.67 12.15 -7.53
C SER A 159 -5.00 10.67 -7.38
N ALA A 160 -4.05 9.78 -7.59
CA ALA A 160 -4.25 8.34 -7.43
C ALA A 160 -4.58 7.96 -5.99
N GLU A 161 -3.94 8.59 -4.99
CA GLU A 161 -4.24 8.38 -3.57
C GLU A 161 -5.59 8.93 -3.13
N GLY A 162 -5.99 10.07 -3.70
CA GLY A 162 -7.31 10.66 -3.45
C GLY A 162 -8.46 9.92 -4.13
N GLY A 163 -8.19 8.84 -4.87
CA GLY A 163 -9.20 8.11 -5.65
C GLY A 163 -9.81 8.96 -6.78
N SER A 164 -9.15 10.06 -7.15
CA SER A 164 -9.67 11.07 -8.09
C SER A 164 -8.97 11.07 -9.45
N VAL A 165 -8.22 9.99 -9.78
CA VAL A 165 -7.69 9.85 -11.14
C VAL A 165 -8.83 9.54 -12.09
N ASN A 166 -9.18 10.50 -12.90
CA ASN A 166 -10.11 10.27 -13.99
C ASN A 166 -9.43 9.37 -15.02
N THR A 167 -10.08 8.27 -15.36
CA THR A 167 -9.64 7.34 -16.39
C THR A 167 -10.65 7.32 -17.51
N TRP A 168 -10.15 7.39 -18.74
CA TRP A 168 -10.97 7.18 -19.95
C TRP A 168 -10.39 5.98 -20.72
N PRO A 169 -10.69 4.75 -20.26
CA PRO A 169 -10.15 3.56 -20.91
C PRO A 169 -10.69 3.43 -22.33
N VAL A 170 -9.80 3.10 -23.23
CA VAL A 170 -10.10 2.83 -24.64
C VAL A 170 -9.39 1.55 -25.07
N SER A 171 -9.84 0.96 -26.18
CA SER A 171 -9.15 -0.19 -26.78
C SER A 171 -7.91 0.30 -27.52
N ILE A 172 -6.73 -0.19 -27.11
CA ILE A 172 -5.44 0.21 -27.68
C ILE A 172 -4.71 -1.03 -28.21
N ILE A 173 -4.25 -0.97 -29.46
CA ILE A 173 -3.34 -1.95 -30.03
C ILE A 173 -1.99 -1.78 -29.35
N LEU A 174 -1.58 -2.80 -28.59
CA LEU A 174 -0.44 -2.71 -27.71
C LEU A 174 0.89 -2.50 -28.47
N GLU A 175 1.05 -3.17 -29.61
CA GLU A 175 2.25 -3.01 -30.45
C GLU A 175 2.47 -1.56 -30.88
N GLU A 176 1.41 -0.86 -31.28
CA GLU A 176 1.48 0.55 -31.68
C GLU A 176 1.86 1.45 -30.50
N ALA A 177 1.31 1.19 -29.32
CA ALA A 177 1.65 1.93 -28.10
C ALA A 177 3.12 1.73 -27.69
N ILE A 178 3.64 0.51 -27.78
CA ILE A 178 5.04 0.22 -27.51
C ILE A 178 5.96 0.92 -28.53
N ARG A 179 5.65 0.87 -29.83
CA ARG A 179 6.41 1.57 -30.86
C ARG A 179 6.42 3.07 -30.63
N ARG A 180 5.28 3.68 -30.33
CA ARG A 180 5.18 5.12 -30.01
C ARG A 180 6.05 5.49 -28.80
N CYS A 181 6.05 4.67 -27.75
CA CYS A 181 6.90 4.86 -26.59
C CYS A 181 8.39 4.88 -26.96
N LEU A 182 8.83 3.98 -27.85
CA LEU A 182 10.21 3.90 -28.29
C LEU A 182 10.59 5.07 -29.23
N ASP A 183 9.70 5.50 -30.11
CA ASP A 183 9.94 6.61 -31.05
C ASP A 183 10.03 7.98 -30.33
N LEU A 184 9.23 8.18 -29.27
CA LEU A 184 9.24 9.40 -28.47
C LEU A 184 10.33 9.42 -27.40
N GLY A 185 10.88 8.24 -27.03
CA GLY A 185 11.95 8.12 -26.06
C GLY A 185 13.25 8.76 -26.56
N ALA A 186 13.75 9.76 -25.84
CA ALA A 186 14.97 10.50 -26.19
C ALA A 186 16.26 9.71 -25.89
N GLY A 187 16.33 8.42 -26.23
CA GLY A 187 17.48 7.56 -26.00
C GLY A 187 17.86 6.73 -27.22
N ASP A 188 19.04 6.13 -27.16
CA ASP A 188 19.45 5.12 -28.16
C ASP A 188 18.61 3.85 -27.99
N THR A 189 17.44 3.84 -28.66
CA THR A 189 16.50 2.71 -28.69
C THR A 189 16.95 1.59 -29.62
N GLY A 190 18.08 1.75 -30.31
CA GLY A 190 18.62 0.75 -31.24
C GLY A 190 18.95 -0.61 -30.60
N SER A 191 19.01 -0.65 -29.24
CA SER A 191 19.25 -1.88 -28.47
C SER A 191 17.96 -2.49 -27.89
N VAL A 192 16.78 -1.99 -28.25
CA VAL A 192 15.49 -2.47 -27.74
C VAL A 192 14.83 -3.38 -28.78
N SER A 193 14.55 -4.62 -28.40
CA SER A 193 13.80 -5.59 -29.22
C SER A 193 12.36 -5.72 -28.71
N VAL A 194 11.39 -5.79 -29.64
CA VAL A 194 9.96 -5.91 -29.33
C VAL A 194 9.42 -7.22 -29.89
N SER A 195 8.80 -8.02 -29.03
CA SER A 195 8.07 -9.24 -29.38
C SER A 195 6.64 -9.13 -28.84
N CYS A 196 5.76 -8.57 -29.68
CA CYS A 196 4.36 -8.35 -29.35
C CYS A 196 3.52 -8.85 -30.53
N SER A 197 2.47 -9.61 -30.25
CA SER A 197 1.53 -10.00 -31.30
C SER A 197 0.67 -8.79 -31.70
N PRO A 198 0.45 -8.56 -33.00
CA PRO A 198 -0.29 -7.39 -33.48
C PRO A 198 -1.78 -7.37 -33.12
N ASP A 199 -2.32 -8.52 -32.69
CA ASP A 199 -3.71 -8.70 -32.27
C ASP A 199 -3.93 -8.43 -30.76
N LEU A 200 -2.87 -8.12 -29.99
CA LEU A 200 -3.01 -7.82 -28.58
C LEU A 200 -3.60 -6.42 -28.36
N VAL A 201 -4.79 -6.39 -27.76
CA VAL A 201 -5.50 -5.16 -27.44
C VAL A 201 -5.72 -5.08 -25.92
N VAL A 202 -5.41 -3.93 -25.34
CA VAL A 202 -5.63 -3.62 -23.94
C VAL A 202 -6.73 -2.59 -23.77
N TRP A 203 -7.46 -2.70 -22.64
CA TRP A 203 -8.47 -1.73 -22.23
C TRP A 203 -7.90 -0.83 -21.15
N VAL A 204 -7.43 0.34 -21.52
CA VAL A 204 -6.66 1.21 -20.62
C VAL A 204 -6.73 2.67 -21.12
N ASP A 205 -6.53 3.61 -20.22
CA ASP A 205 -6.30 5.01 -20.62
C ASP A 205 -4.98 5.16 -21.38
N SER A 206 -5.00 5.86 -22.51
CA SER A 206 -3.84 5.98 -23.41
C SER A 206 -2.63 6.64 -22.75
N ASP A 207 -2.86 7.71 -22.00
CA ASP A 207 -1.79 8.45 -21.33
C ASP A 207 -1.21 7.65 -20.17
N HIS A 208 -2.06 6.88 -19.48
CA HIS A 208 -1.63 5.98 -18.41
C HIS A 208 -0.74 4.86 -18.96
N LEU A 209 -1.16 4.22 -20.06
CA LEU A 209 -0.37 3.18 -20.71
C LEU A 209 1.00 3.73 -21.15
N GLN A 210 1.01 4.89 -21.82
CA GLN A 210 2.25 5.52 -22.26
C GLN A 210 3.20 5.76 -21.08
N ARG A 211 2.70 6.31 -19.96
CA ARG A 211 3.51 6.58 -18.76
C ARG A 211 4.03 5.32 -18.10
N ILE A 212 3.25 4.23 -18.07
CA ILE A 212 3.70 2.93 -17.54
C ILE A 212 4.87 2.41 -18.39
N LEU A 213 4.70 2.38 -19.71
CA LEU A 213 5.72 1.90 -20.64
C LEU A 213 6.99 2.77 -20.57
N ASP A 214 6.85 4.09 -20.58
CA ASP A 214 7.97 5.03 -20.47
C ASP A 214 8.78 4.79 -19.19
N ASN A 215 8.11 4.59 -18.05
CA ASN A 215 8.79 4.33 -16.79
C ASN A 215 9.59 3.02 -16.83
N TYR A 216 9.04 1.96 -17.40
CA TYR A 216 9.72 0.67 -17.48
C TYR A 216 10.89 0.69 -18.46
N VAL A 217 10.68 1.25 -19.66
CA VAL A 217 11.72 1.39 -20.68
C VAL A 217 12.86 2.28 -20.18
N GLN A 218 12.53 3.44 -19.60
CA GLN A 218 13.55 4.32 -19.04
C GLN A 218 14.34 3.67 -17.89
N ASN A 219 13.68 2.87 -17.05
CA ASN A 219 14.39 2.12 -16.01
C ASN A 219 15.33 1.08 -16.62
N ALA A 220 14.89 0.32 -17.61
CA ALA A 220 15.72 -0.68 -18.29
C ALA A 220 16.93 -0.05 -19.00
N LEU A 221 16.74 1.08 -19.68
CA LEU A 221 17.84 1.82 -20.34
C LEU A 221 18.81 2.50 -19.38
N LYS A 222 18.33 2.87 -18.19
CA LYS A 222 19.11 3.62 -17.20
C LYS A 222 19.87 2.75 -16.22
N TYR A 223 19.24 1.68 -15.74
CA TYR A 223 19.74 0.81 -14.68
C TYR A 223 20.14 -0.57 -15.19
N GLY A 224 19.59 -0.95 -16.34
CA GLY A 224 19.89 -2.21 -17.01
C GLY A 224 21.08 -2.13 -17.96
N GLU A 225 21.36 -3.25 -18.59
CA GLU A 225 22.33 -3.39 -19.68
C GLU A 225 21.62 -3.98 -20.91
N PRO A 226 22.06 -3.60 -22.13
CA PRO A 226 21.49 -4.17 -23.35
C PRO A 226 21.81 -5.68 -23.51
N PRO A 227 20.97 -6.41 -24.27
CA PRO A 227 19.79 -5.93 -24.97
C PRO A 227 18.58 -5.74 -24.02
N VAL A 228 17.79 -4.70 -24.24
CA VAL A 228 16.48 -4.55 -23.59
C VAL A 228 15.43 -5.23 -24.45
N GLN A 229 14.56 -6.02 -23.82
CA GLN A 229 13.51 -6.77 -24.53
C GLN A 229 12.14 -6.39 -23.97
N ILE A 230 11.20 -6.10 -24.86
CA ILE A 230 9.80 -5.91 -24.51
C ILE A 230 9.01 -7.08 -25.10
N THR A 231 8.35 -7.84 -24.25
CA THR A 231 7.51 -8.95 -24.66
C THR A 231 6.08 -8.74 -24.17
N ALA A 232 5.10 -9.17 -24.95
CA ALA A 232 3.71 -9.10 -24.56
C ALA A 232 2.98 -10.37 -24.93
N GLN A 233 2.12 -10.84 -24.00
CA GLN A 233 1.32 -12.05 -24.21
C GLN A 233 -0.03 -11.96 -23.51
N ARG A 234 -1.03 -12.63 -24.07
CA ARG A 234 -2.33 -12.78 -23.43
C ARG A 234 -2.29 -13.83 -22.32
N ARG A 235 -2.86 -13.48 -21.16
CA ARG A 235 -3.01 -14.36 -20.00
C ARG A 235 -4.48 -14.31 -19.52
N GLY A 236 -5.33 -15.13 -20.15
CA GLY A 236 -6.76 -15.11 -19.86
C GLY A 236 -7.42 -13.79 -20.26
N CYS A 237 -8.02 -13.08 -19.29
CA CYS A 237 -8.64 -11.77 -19.47
C CYS A 237 -7.66 -10.59 -19.33
N MET A 238 -6.37 -10.86 -19.17
CA MET A 238 -5.32 -9.85 -19.04
C MET A 238 -4.29 -9.98 -20.14
N VAL A 239 -3.61 -8.89 -20.45
CA VAL A 239 -2.40 -8.87 -21.26
C VAL A 239 -1.23 -8.55 -20.35
N GLU A 240 -0.22 -9.41 -20.38
CA GLU A 240 1.01 -9.25 -19.62
C GLU A 240 2.08 -8.65 -20.52
N VAL A 241 2.60 -7.48 -20.11
CA VAL A 241 3.73 -6.81 -20.77
C VAL A 241 4.95 -6.93 -19.87
N ARG A 242 6.06 -7.36 -20.42
CA ARG A 242 7.33 -7.57 -19.73
C ARG A 242 8.41 -6.72 -20.37
N VAL A 243 9.13 -5.96 -19.56
CA VAL A 243 10.32 -5.23 -19.98
C VAL A 243 11.51 -5.82 -19.25
N LEU A 244 12.41 -6.44 -20.02
CA LEU A 244 13.57 -7.19 -19.52
C LEU A 244 14.85 -6.42 -19.83
N ASP A 245 15.75 -6.36 -18.87
CA ASP A 245 17.13 -5.89 -19.03
C ASP A 245 18.11 -6.96 -18.54
N HIS A 246 19.40 -6.76 -18.82
CA HIS A 246 20.50 -7.67 -18.46
C HIS A 246 21.48 -7.02 -17.47
N GLY A 247 21.05 -5.98 -16.74
CA GLY A 247 21.84 -5.30 -15.74
C GLY A 247 22.10 -6.13 -14.48
N LEU A 248 22.43 -5.44 -13.40
CA LEU A 248 22.73 -6.09 -12.11
C LEU A 248 21.51 -6.67 -11.39
N GLY A 249 20.30 -6.36 -11.87
CA GLY A 249 19.07 -6.69 -11.17
C GLY A 249 18.82 -5.83 -9.94
N VAL A 250 17.77 -6.17 -9.19
CA VAL A 250 17.40 -5.48 -7.95
C VAL A 250 17.82 -6.33 -6.75
N PRO A 251 18.50 -5.75 -5.74
CA PRO A 251 18.86 -6.46 -4.52
C PRO A 251 17.64 -7.05 -3.83
N PRO A 252 17.68 -8.33 -3.38
CA PRO A 252 16.51 -8.99 -2.77
C PRO A 252 15.90 -8.22 -1.60
N GLU A 253 16.71 -7.57 -0.79
CA GLU A 253 16.28 -6.75 0.34
C GLU A 253 15.55 -5.46 -0.09
N PHE A 254 15.76 -5.02 -1.33
CA PHE A 254 15.10 -3.84 -1.88
C PHE A 254 13.79 -4.15 -2.61
N VAL A 255 13.61 -5.39 -3.11
CA VAL A 255 12.43 -5.81 -3.88
C VAL A 255 11.10 -5.49 -3.17
N PRO A 256 10.92 -5.72 -1.85
CA PRO A 256 9.66 -5.39 -1.17
C PRO A 256 9.29 -3.91 -1.20
N ARG A 257 10.29 -3.03 -1.38
CA ARG A 257 10.12 -1.57 -1.39
C ARG A 257 10.20 -0.96 -2.79
N LEU A 258 10.44 -1.77 -3.82
CA LEU A 258 10.75 -1.35 -5.18
C LEU A 258 9.68 -0.43 -5.80
N PHE A 259 8.42 -0.74 -5.58
CA PHE A 259 7.28 0.06 -6.03
C PHE A 259 6.83 1.11 -5.01
N GLY A 260 7.58 1.29 -3.94
CA GLY A 260 7.33 2.34 -2.95
C GLY A 260 7.67 3.73 -3.50
N LYS A 261 7.01 4.75 -2.97
CA LYS A 261 7.31 6.15 -3.31
C LYS A 261 8.72 6.52 -2.86
N PHE A 262 9.46 7.21 -3.74
CA PHE A 262 10.86 7.61 -3.51
C PHE A 262 11.79 6.45 -3.15
N ALA A 263 11.37 5.22 -3.42
CA ALA A 263 12.21 4.06 -3.21
C ALA A 263 13.42 4.14 -4.15
N ARG A 264 14.60 4.17 -3.56
CA ARG A 264 15.89 4.17 -4.28
C ARG A 264 16.82 3.19 -3.60
N ASP A 265 17.50 2.40 -4.42
CA ASP A 265 18.64 1.66 -3.94
C ASP A 265 19.79 2.64 -3.69
N THR A 266 20.28 2.69 -2.44
CA THR A 266 21.38 3.56 -2.01
C THR A 266 22.73 2.86 -2.05
N SER A 267 22.81 1.69 -2.69
CA SER A 267 24.07 0.97 -2.84
C SER A 267 25.09 1.81 -3.62
N PRO A 268 26.40 1.65 -3.36
CA PRO A 268 27.45 2.41 -4.06
C PRO A 268 27.39 2.29 -5.59
N LYS A 269 26.79 1.21 -6.11
CA LYS A 269 26.69 0.92 -7.54
C LYS A 269 25.60 1.75 -8.22
N THR A 270 24.53 2.10 -7.50
CA THR A 270 23.38 2.84 -8.03
C THR A 270 23.33 4.29 -7.54
N ALA A 271 24.11 4.64 -6.51
CA ALA A 271 24.13 5.98 -5.90
C ALA A 271 24.46 7.12 -6.89
N ALA A 272 25.25 6.84 -7.92
CA ALA A 272 25.59 7.83 -8.96
C ALA A 272 24.47 8.10 -9.97
N GLN A 273 23.44 7.24 -10.04
CA GLN A 273 22.37 7.36 -11.00
C GLN A 273 21.25 8.27 -10.46
N LYS A 274 21.10 9.45 -11.07
CA LYS A 274 20.07 10.42 -10.69
C LYS A 274 18.67 9.92 -11.04
N GLY A 275 17.76 9.91 -10.09
CA GLY A 275 16.35 9.56 -10.30
C GLY A 275 15.51 9.90 -9.09
N THR A 276 14.23 10.16 -9.30
CA THR A 276 13.29 10.60 -8.27
C THR A 276 12.76 9.46 -7.40
N GLY A 277 12.87 8.21 -7.87
CA GLY A 277 12.24 7.06 -7.22
C GLY A 277 10.71 7.05 -7.32
N LEU A 278 10.14 7.85 -8.23
CA LEU A 278 8.68 7.94 -8.43
C LEU A 278 8.16 7.08 -9.57
N GLY A 279 9.01 6.74 -10.55
CA GLY A 279 8.56 6.10 -11.79
C GLY A 279 7.80 4.79 -11.57
N LEU A 280 8.34 3.87 -10.76
CA LEU A 280 7.70 2.58 -10.50
C LEU A 280 6.43 2.71 -9.65
N SER A 281 6.41 3.62 -8.68
CA SER A 281 5.19 3.87 -7.88
C SER A 281 4.08 4.49 -8.72
N ILE A 282 4.41 5.32 -9.70
CA ILE A 282 3.45 5.86 -10.68
C ILE A 282 2.94 4.75 -11.59
N ALA A 283 3.83 3.93 -12.15
CA ALA A 283 3.44 2.82 -13.00
C ALA A 283 2.47 1.88 -12.27
N ARG A 284 2.73 1.60 -10.99
CA ARG A 284 1.85 0.81 -10.13
C ARG A 284 0.49 1.48 -9.94
N ALA A 285 0.47 2.74 -9.52
CA ALA A 285 -0.76 3.48 -9.28
C ALA A 285 -1.63 3.57 -10.55
N LEU A 286 -1.02 3.86 -11.71
CA LEU A 286 -1.72 3.93 -13.00
C LEU A 286 -2.23 2.56 -13.47
N ALA A 287 -1.48 1.49 -13.23
CA ALA A 287 -1.96 0.13 -13.53
C ALA A 287 -3.16 -0.23 -12.66
N GLU A 288 -3.09 -0.01 -11.34
CA GLU A 288 -4.17 -0.30 -10.38
C GLU A 288 -5.47 0.46 -10.72
N VAL A 289 -5.38 1.74 -11.07
CA VAL A 289 -6.55 2.56 -11.47
C VAL A 289 -7.20 2.04 -12.77
N ASN A 290 -6.43 1.39 -13.64
CA ASN A 290 -6.95 0.75 -14.85
C ASN A 290 -7.33 -0.73 -14.64
N GLY A 291 -7.42 -1.21 -13.40
CA GLY A 291 -7.77 -2.59 -13.08
C GLY A 291 -6.66 -3.61 -13.36
N GLY A 292 -5.43 -3.14 -13.46
CA GLY A 292 -4.22 -3.94 -13.66
C GLY A 292 -3.38 -4.10 -12.41
N GLU A 293 -2.24 -4.74 -12.57
CA GLU A 293 -1.25 -4.96 -11.51
C GLU A 293 0.17 -4.87 -12.04
N THR A 294 1.13 -4.59 -11.13
CA THR A 294 2.56 -4.51 -11.48
C THR A 294 3.38 -5.36 -10.53
N PHE A 295 4.41 -6.00 -11.04
CA PHE A 295 5.35 -6.77 -10.23
C PHE A 295 6.74 -6.83 -10.86
N TYR A 296 7.68 -7.36 -10.11
CA TYR A 296 9.07 -7.53 -10.48
C TYR A 296 9.46 -9.00 -10.43
N GLU A 297 10.24 -9.43 -11.42
CA GLU A 297 10.88 -10.73 -11.44
C GLU A 297 12.37 -10.54 -11.75
N PRO A 298 13.27 -11.32 -11.13
CA PRO A 298 14.66 -11.31 -11.55
C PRO A 298 14.79 -11.92 -12.94
N ASN A 299 15.59 -11.30 -13.81
CA ASN A 299 15.97 -11.90 -15.08
C ASN A 299 17.21 -12.78 -14.90
N VAL A 300 17.15 -14.04 -15.34
CA VAL A 300 18.23 -15.03 -15.14
C VAL A 300 19.08 -15.13 -16.41
N PRO A 301 20.43 -15.12 -16.34
CA PRO A 301 21.25 -15.16 -15.14
C PRO A 301 21.46 -13.81 -14.43
N ASN A 302 21.25 -12.70 -15.09
CA ASN A 302 21.38 -11.33 -14.53
C ASN A 302 20.35 -10.42 -15.18
N GLY A 303 19.86 -9.43 -14.41
CA GLY A 303 18.96 -8.40 -14.91
C GLY A 303 17.66 -8.27 -14.15
N SER A 304 16.80 -7.42 -14.68
CA SER A 304 15.47 -7.13 -14.14
C SER A 304 14.39 -7.45 -15.19
N CYS A 305 13.24 -7.87 -14.71
CA CYS A 305 12.02 -7.96 -15.49
C CYS A 305 10.92 -7.20 -14.78
N PHE A 306 10.52 -6.07 -15.34
CA PHE A 306 9.36 -5.31 -14.87
C PHE A 306 8.13 -5.75 -15.63
N VAL A 307 7.09 -6.11 -14.91
CA VAL A 307 5.88 -6.70 -15.48
C VAL A 307 4.68 -5.85 -15.12
N VAL A 308 3.83 -5.60 -16.13
CA VAL A 308 2.49 -5.05 -15.92
C VAL A 308 1.47 -5.96 -16.58
N ARG A 309 0.38 -6.21 -15.88
CA ARG A 309 -0.82 -6.86 -16.40
C ARG A 309 -1.93 -5.85 -16.50
N LEU A 310 -2.56 -5.78 -17.65
CA LEU A 310 -3.65 -4.86 -17.93
C LEU A 310 -4.85 -5.64 -18.50
N PRO A 311 -6.09 -5.17 -18.26
CA PRO A 311 -7.27 -5.80 -18.83
C PRO A 311 -7.19 -5.85 -20.36
N THR A 312 -7.57 -6.98 -20.95
CA THR A 312 -7.72 -7.06 -22.41
C THR A 312 -9.03 -6.42 -22.84
N ALA A 313 -9.01 -5.67 -23.95
CA ALA A 313 -10.24 -5.38 -24.63
C ALA A 313 -10.70 -6.61 -25.39
N GLU A 314 -11.97 -6.99 -25.27
CA GLU A 314 -12.54 -7.90 -26.25
C GLU A 314 -12.56 -7.16 -27.59
N VAL A 315 -11.81 -7.68 -28.55
CA VAL A 315 -11.90 -7.17 -29.95
C VAL A 315 -13.35 -7.43 -30.36
N PRO A 316 -14.14 -6.41 -30.72
CA PRO A 316 -15.43 -6.65 -31.33
C PRO A 316 -15.17 -7.50 -32.58
N GLN A 317 -15.62 -8.74 -32.57
CA GLN A 317 -15.56 -9.55 -33.79
C GLN A 317 -16.44 -8.87 -34.84
N PRO A 318 -15.94 -8.71 -36.07
CA PRO A 318 -16.65 -8.06 -37.15
C PRO A 318 -17.95 -8.75 -37.53
#